data_a3447e24317835ee4ed2ce68fa319d2a
#
_entry.id   a3447e24317835ee4ed2ce68fa319d2a
#
_cell.length_a   1.000
_cell.length_b   1.000
_cell.length_c   1.000
_cell.angle_alpha   90.00
_cell.angle_beta   90.00
_cell.angle_gamma   90.00
#
_symmetry.space_group_name_H-M   'P 1'
#
loop_
_entity.id
_entity.type
_entity.pdbx_description
1 polymer ?
#
loop_
_entity_poly.entity_id
_entity_poly.type
_entity_poly.pdbx_seq_one_letter_code
_entity_poly.pdbx_strand_id
1 'polypeptide(L)'
;MGRLSDILGRKKIYLLGFMIFATGGFLAAISPNIELLIGTKIVQGVGSAMTQGTSMAMVISAFGDKDRGRALGLTMSVVGVGAVVGPAIGGFLVDYLGWEAVLYTTAGLGVLSLITAMLILDSKRSGGGDGTNDHFDWLGATFSAATLISLLLAMTLGSRYGWDSLSVITGFGIFLASAGFFIWWELYVESPMLNLRLFGSSLFATGVLASWLSFLGTQPVRFLIPFYLQFVLGFSPSMIGWIIVPSAFCMVVAGPVSGRLSDKYGWRIFNVGGMLVAAIGLLILVNIDTKESIMIVLVGMIVQTIGSGTFWPSNNSSILSVVSPASYGVIASFTNLVRNSGNVVGIAVSTAIVTGTMGSLGHPPTLSAINEASDGPILNAFTIGLQNTFYVCIGFTLIAALASLIGTSKKN
;
A
#
# COMPACT_ATOMS: atom_id res chain seq x y z
N MET A 1 6.73 -10.47 -10.82
CA MET A 1 7.77 -9.65 -11.50
C MET A 1 9.18 -9.95 -10.96
N GLY A 2 9.40 -10.14 -9.64
CA GLY A 2 10.73 -10.45 -9.10
C GLY A 2 11.38 -11.67 -9.74
N ARG A 3 10.70 -12.84 -9.75
CA ARG A 3 11.21 -14.06 -10.37
C ARG A 3 11.43 -13.92 -11.89
N LEU A 4 10.55 -13.20 -12.59
CA LEU A 4 10.72 -12.90 -14.01
C LEU A 4 12.01 -12.08 -14.27
N SER A 5 12.33 -11.17 -13.35
CA SER A 5 13.56 -10.38 -13.44
C SER A 5 14.83 -11.20 -13.20
N ASP A 6 14.75 -12.25 -12.40
CA ASP A 6 15.87 -13.16 -12.16
C ASP A 6 16.19 -14.00 -13.42
N ILE A 7 15.15 -14.36 -14.20
CA ILE A 7 15.28 -15.13 -15.45
C ILE A 7 15.74 -14.24 -16.63
N LEU A 8 15.06 -13.09 -16.85
CA LEU A 8 15.29 -12.23 -18.02
C LEU A 8 16.39 -11.19 -17.82
N GLY A 9 16.91 -11.05 -16.60
CA GLY A 9 17.89 -10.06 -16.20
C GLY A 9 17.26 -8.83 -15.54
N ARG A 10 17.66 -8.55 -14.30
CA ARG A 10 17.08 -7.49 -13.46
C ARG A 10 17.18 -6.11 -14.08
N LYS A 11 18.33 -5.75 -14.68
CA LYS A 11 18.50 -4.45 -15.35
C LYS A 11 17.49 -4.25 -16.49
N LYS A 12 17.27 -5.26 -17.33
CA LYS A 12 16.35 -5.17 -18.47
C LYS A 12 14.90 -4.93 -17.99
N ILE A 13 14.44 -5.73 -17.03
CA ILE A 13 13.08 -5.60 -16.47
C ILE A 13 12.89 -4.25 -15.77
N TYR A 14 13.90 -3.76 -15.06
CA TYR A 14 13.87 -2.48 -14.38
C TYR A 14 13.77 -1.29 -15.35
N LEU A 15 14.58 -1.27 -16.40
CA LEU A 15 14.54 -0.23 -17.43
C LEU A 15 13.22 -0.25 -18.20
N LEU A 16 12.76 -1.43 -18.62
CA LEU A 16 11.47 -1.60 -19.28
C LEU A 16 10.33 -1.13 -18.37
N GLY A 17 10.41 -1.44 -17.07
CA GLY A 17 9.45 -0.98 -16.07
C GLY A 17 9.36 0.54 -15.98
N PHE A 18 10.49 1.25 -15.93
CA PHE A 18 10.47 2.72 -15.95
C PHE A 18 9.96 3.30 -17.27
N MET A 19 10.29 2.69 -18.39
CA MET A 19 9.78 3.12 -19.69
C MET A 19 8.26 3.01 -19.74
N ILE A 20 7.70 1.86 -19.35
CA ILE A 20 6.25 1.64 -19.29
C ILE A 20 5.58 2.59 -18.27
N PHE A 21 6.21 2.78 -17.09
CA PHE A 21 5.70 3.68 -16.05
C PHE A 21 5.64 5.13 -16.54
N ALA A 22 6.71 5.63 -17.15
CA ALA A 22 6.77 6.99 -17.65
C ALA A 22 5.79 7.22 -18.81
N THR A 23 5.72 6.27 -19.77
CA THR A 23 4.77 6.34 -20.88
C THR A 23 3.33 6.30 -20.38
N GLY A 24 2.99 5.37 -19.48
CA GLY A 24 1.66 5.29 -18.89
C GLY A 24 1.29 6.55 -18.10
N GLY A 25 2.23 7.15 -17.36
CA GLY A 25 2.03 8.41 -16.65
C GLY A 25 1.80 9.60 -17.58
N PHE A 26 2.57 9.69 -18.66
CA PHE A 26 2.38 10.73 -19.67
C PHE A 26 1.04 10.60 -20.39
N LEU A 27 0.67 9.40 -20.83
CA LEU A 27 -0.62 9.13 -21.46
C LEU A 27 -1.79 9.41 -20.50
N ALA A 28 -1.63 9.14 -19.21
CA ALA A 28 -2.61 9.47 -18.19
C ALA A 28 -2.83 10.99 -18.07
N ALA A 29 -1.74 11.78 -18.16
CA ALA A 29 -1.81 13.25 -18.06
C ALA A 29 -2.56 13.91 -19.23
N ILE A 30 -2.54 13.30 -20.42
CA ILE A 30 -3.24 13.81 -21.62
C ILE A 30 -4.59 13.11 -21.86
N SER A 31 -5.06 12.28 -20.92
CA SER A 31 -6.29 11.51 -21.09
C SER A 31 -7.52 12.42 -21.12
N PRO A 32 -8.34 12.40 -22.20
CA PRO A 32 -9.50 13.27 -22.33
C PRO A 32 -10.72 12.81 -21.53
N ASN A 33 -10.72 11.56 -21.04
CA ASN A 33 -11.83 10.99 -20.30
C ASN A 33 -11.33 9.99 -19.23
N ILE A 34 -12.21 9.67 -18.30
CA ILE A 34 -11.90 8.79 -17.16
C ILE A 34 -11.57 7.36 -17.59
N GLU A 35 -12.17 6.87 -18.66
CA GLU A 35 -11.97 5.51 -19.13
C GLU A 35 -10.55 5.31 -19.67
N LEU A 36 -10.08 6.27 -20.48
CA LEU A 36 -8.69 6.25 -20.96
C LEU A 36 -7.70 6.47 -19.82
N LEU A 37 -8.03 7.36 -18.86
CA LEU A 37 -7.22 7.57 -17.66
C LEU A 37 -7.06 6.26 -16.89
N ILE A 38 -8.12 5.49 -16.66
CA ILE A 38 -8.05 4.18 -16.01
C ILE A 38 -7.17 3.23 -16.81
N GLY A 39 -7.37 3.13 -18.13
CA GLY A 39 -6.57 2.28 -19.01
C GLY A 39 -5.07 2.60 -18.95
N THR A 40 -4.71 3.88 -19.02
CA THR A 40 -3.30 4.32 -18.92
C THR A 40 -2.71 4.10 -17.53
N LYS A 41 -3.52 4.21 -16.46
CA LYS A 41 -3.12 3.87 -15.10
C LYS A 41 -2.83 2.38 -14.91
N ILE A 42 -3.55 1.50 -15.62
CA ILE A 42 -3.23 0.06 -15.65
C ILE A 42 -1.83 -0.16 -16.25
N VAL A 43 -1.54 0.49 -17.38
CA VAL A 43 -0.23 0.43 -18.02
C VAL A 43 0.86 0.95 -17.08
N GLN A 44 0.64 2.11 -16.44
CA GLN A 44 1.56 2.68 -15.45
C GLN A 44 1.77 1.71 -14.27
N GLY A 45 0.72 1.04 -13.81
CA GLY A 45 0.77 0.04 -12.74
C GLY A 45 1.64 -1.17 -13.08
N VAL A 46 1.60 -1.67 -14.33
CA VAL A 46 2.50 -2.73 -14.81
C VAL A 46 3.96 -2.28 -14.72
N GLY A 47 4.30 -1.08 -15.20
CA GLY A 47 5.63 -0.51 -15.08
C GLY A 47 6.10 -0.38 -13.63
N SER A 48 5.22 0.09 -12.75
CA SER A 48 5.48 0.18 -11.30
C SER A 48 5.75 -1.18 -10.67
N ALA A 49 4.97 -2.21 -11.02
CA ALA A 49 5.17 -3.58 -10.52
C ALA A 49 6.52 -4.17 -10.97
N MET A 50 6.97 -3.88 -12.19
CA MET A 50 8.27 -4.30 -12.71
C MET A 50 9.42 -3.63 -11.95
N THR A 51 9.34 -2.32 -11.71
CA THR A 51 10.39 -1.57 -10.99
C THR A 51 10.44 -1.95 -9.51
N GLN A 52 9.31 -2.03 -8.82
CA GLN A 52 9.25 -2.41 -7.40
C GLN A 52 9.69 -3.86 -7.16
N GLY A 53 9.29 -4.79 -8.04
CA GLY A 53 9.66 -6.21 -7.91
C GLY A 53 11.15 -6.48 -8.12
N THR A 54 11.87 -5.59 -8.81
CA THR A 54 13.30 -5.75 -9.11
C THR A 54 14.23 -4.92 -8.22
N SER A 55 13.76 -3.74 -7.75
CA SER A 55 14.61 -2.76 -7.06
C SER A 55 15.28 -3.32 -5.81
N MET A 56 14.53 -4.01 -4.95
CA MET A 56 15.05 -4.57 -3.70
C MET A 56 16.14 -5.63 -3.96
N ALA A 57 15.90 -6.52 -4.93
CA ALA A 57 16.87 -7.55 -5.30
C ALA A 57 18.16 -6.94 -5.88
N MET A 58 18.04 -5.86 -6.67
CA MET A 58 19.19 -5.13 -7.22
C MET A 58 20.00 -4.41 -6.15
N VAL A 59 19.32 -3.75 -5.18
CA VAL A 59 19.99 -3.11 -4.04
C VAL A 59 20.78 -4.16 -3.25
N ILE A 60 20.17 -5.29 -2.90
CA ILE A 60 20.83 -6.36 -2.15
C ILE A 60 22.04 -6.92 -2.92
N SER A 61 21.91 -7.14 -4.24
CA SER A 61 23.01 -7.67 -5.05
C SER A 61 24.19 -6.69 -5.23
N ALA A 62 23.91 -5.39 -5.21
CA ALA A 62 24.93 -4.35 -5.39
C ALA A 62 25.82 -4.12 -4.16
N PHE A 63 25.31 -4.33 -2.95
CA PHE A 63 26.02 -4.00 -1.70
C PHE A 63 26.67 -5.18 -0.99
N GLY A 64 26.44 -6.41 -1.42
CA GLY A 64 26.98 -7.60 -0.75
C GLY A 64 26.46 -7.82 0.68
N ASP A 65 26.86 -8.95 1.32
CA ASP A 65 26.26 -9.39 2.59
C ASP A 65 26.54 -8.48 3.78
N LYS A 66 27.70 -7.86 3.85
CA LYS A 66 28.13 -7.02 4.98
C LYS A 66 27.39 -5.67 5.05
N ASP A 67 27.04 -5.09 3.90
CA ASP A 67 26.45 -3.74 3.83
C ASP A 67 24.95 -3.75 3.51
N ARG A 68 24.30 -4.91 3.46
CA ARG A 68 22.87 -5.05 3.17
C ARG A 68 21.99 -4.19 4.06
N GLY A 69 22.24 -4.20 5.37
CA GLY A 69 21.46 -3.39 6.33
C GLY A 69 21.56 -1.89 6.05
N ARG A 70 22.78 -1.43 5.68
CA ARG A 70 23.01 -0.02 5.30
C ARG A 70 22.27 0.34 4.00
N ALA A 71 22.32 -0.53 3.00
CA ALA A 71 21.64 -0.34 1.72
C ALA A 71 20.12 -0.27 1.88
N LEU A 72 19.54 -1.19 2.65
CA LEU A 72 18.12 -1.21 2.97
C LEU A 72 17.70 0.04 3.77
N GLY A 73 18.52 0.45 4.74
CA GLY A 73 18.28 1.67 5.52
C GLY A 73 18.28 2.93 4.64
N LEU A 74 19.22 3.06 3.70
CA LEU A 74 19.24 4.16 2.73
C LEU A 74 18.01 4.15 1.83
N THR A 75 17.60 2.99 1.32
CA THR A 75 16.40 2.85 0.50
C THR A 75 15.15 3.31 1.26
N MET A 76 15.00 2.89 2.52
CA MET A 76 13.88 3.31 3.36
C MET A 76 13.91 4.82 3.69
N SER A 77 15.09 5.40 3.85
CA SER A 77 15.23 6.86 4.04
C SER A 77 14.74 7.63 2.82
N VAL A 78 15.09 7.19 1.60
CA VAL A 78 14.62 7.82 0.36
C VAL A 78 13.11 7.68 0.19
N VAL A 79 12.55 6.51 0.49
CA VAL A 79 11.08 6.29 0.50
C VAL A 79 10.41 7.23 1.51
N GLY A 80 11.03 7.39 2.68
CA GLY A 80 10.54 8.33 3.71
C GLY A 80 10.55 9.78 3.25
N VAL A 81 11.62 10.24 2.60
CA VAL A 81 11.69 11.60 2.02
C VAL A 81 10.57 11.78 0.98
N GLY A 82 10.34 10.78 0.11
CA GLY A 82 9.25 10.82 -0.85
C GLY A 82 7.87 10.92 -0.20
N ALA A 83 7.67 10.24 0.92
CA ALA A 83 6.41 10.30 1.67
C ALA A 83 6.14 11.67 2.32
N VAL A 84 7.20 12.42 2.68
CA VAL A 84 7.10 13.80 3.21
C VAL A 84 6.89 14.81 2.08
N VAL A 85 7.75 14.73 1.06
CA VAL A 85 7.80 15.72 -0.02
C VAL A 85 6.62 15.55 -0.99
N GLY A 86 6.16 14.31 -1.19
CA GLY A 86 5.09 13.98 -2.15
C GLY A 86 3.79 14.76 -1.92
N PRO A 87 3.18 14.72 -0.74
CA PRO A 87 1.95 15.46 -0.46
C PRO A 87 2.11 16.98 -0.60
N ALA A 88 3.24 17.53 -0.14
CA ALA A 88 3.50 18.99 -0.22
C ALA A 88 3.62 19.44 -1.68
N ILE A 89 4.46 18.77 -2.49
CA ILE A 89 4.61 19.08 -3.92
C ILE A 89 3.31 18.77 -4.66
N GLY A 90 2.67 17.62 -4.37
CA GLY A 90 1.42 17.23 -5.01
C GLY A 90 0.31 18.24 -4.77
N GLY A 91 0.12 18.70 -3.53
CA GLY A 91 -0.84 19.73 -3.18
C GLY A 91 -0.58 21.05 -3.90
N PHE A 92 0.68 21.49 -3.94
CA PHE A 92 1.10 22.68 -4.68
C PHE A 92 0.81 22.55 -6.19
N LEU A 93 1.18 21.44 -6.81
CA LEU A 93 0.94 21.21 -8.23
C LEU A 93 -0.55 21.22 -8.57
N VAL A 94 -1.39 20.58 -7.76
CA VAL A 94 -2.83 20.55 -7.97
C VAL A 94 -3.44 21.96 -7.87
N ASP A 95 -3.00 22.72 -6.88
CA ASP A 95 -3.54 24.05 -6.59
C ASP A 95 -3.21 25.09 -7.67
N TYR A 96 -1.97 25.08 -8.17
CA TYR A 96 -1.47 26.11 -9.11
C TYR A 96 -1.47 25.68 -10.58
N LEU A 97 -1.35 24.39 -10.88
CA LEU A 97 -1.16 23.86 -12.24
C LEU A 97 -2.19 22.82 -12.65
N GLY A 98 -3.09 22.44 -11.74
CA GLY A 98 -4.09 21.41 -11.98
C GLY A 98 -3.57 19.98 -11.68
N TRP A 99 -4.51 19.04 -11.63
CA TRP A 99 -4.21 17.63 -11.28
C TRP A 99 -3.33 16.93 -12.33
N GLU A 100 -3.39 17.34 -13.58
CA GLU A 100 -2.56 16.81 -14.68
C GLU A 100 -1.08 17.04 -14.42
N ALA A 101 -0.71 18.13 -13.75
CA ALA A 101 0.68 18.46 -13.44
C ALA A 101 1.33 17.41 -12.52
N VAL A 102 0.57 16.76 -11.63
CA VAL A 102 1.06 15.66 -10.81
C VAL A 102 1.44 14.46 -11.68
N LEU A 103 0.65 14.19 -12.72
CA LEU A 103 0.90 13.08 -13.64
C LEU A 103 2.11 13.35 -14.53
N TYR A 104 2.23 14.58 -15.07
CA TYR A 104 3.43 15.00 -15.81
C TYR A 104 4.69 14.93 -14.95
N THR A 105 4.62 15.38 -13.70
CA THR A 105 5.75 15.34 -12.76
C THR A 105 6.16 13.89 -12.46
N THR A 106 5.22 13.01 -12.20
CA THR A 106 5.54 11.58 -11.97
C THR A 106 6.10 10.90 -13.22
N ALA A 107 5.60 11.23 -14.41
CA ALA A 107 6.14 10.75 -15.68
C ALA A 107 7.57 11.28 -15.92
N GLY A 108 7.80 12.55 -15.67
CA GLY A 108 9.13 13.20 -15.79
C GLY A 108 10.15 12.58 -14.83
N LEU A 109 9.78 12.33 -13.58
CA LEU A 109 10.62 11.61 -12.61
C LEU A 109 10.89 10.17 -13.07
N GLY A 110 9.92 9.52 -13.71
CA GLY A 110 10.08 8.21 -14.34
C GLY A 110 11.11 8.22 -15.46
N VAL A 111 11.07 9.23 -16.34
CA VAL A 111 12.08 9.41 -17.42
C VAL A 111 13.46 9.70 -16.83
N LEU A 112 13.55 10.59 -15.83
CA LEU A 112 14.82 10.88 -15.16
C LEU A 112 15.41 9.64 -14.51
N SER A 113 14.58 8.83 -13.86
CA SER A 113 14.97 7.56 -13.26
C SER A 113 15.44 6.56 -14.32
N LEU A 114 14.77 6.49 -15.48
CA LEU A 114 15.15 5.65 -16.61
C LEU A 114 16.54 6.04 -17.13
N ILE A 115 16.76 7.33 -17.38
CA ILE A 115 18.06 7.84 -17.90
C ILE A 115 19.16 7.55 -16.88
N THR A 116 18.93 7.88 -15.60
CA THR A 116 19.89 7.63 -14.53
C THR A 116 20.23 6.13 -14.40
N ALA A 117 19.21 5.27 -14.48
CA ALA A 117 19.38 3.83 -14.42
C ALA A 117 20.18 3.28 -15.65
N MET A 118 19.93 3.82 -16.85
CA MET A 118 20.70 3.47 -18.05
C MET A 118 22.19 3.79 -17.90
N LEU A 119 22.49 4.97 -17.31
CA LEU A 119 23.86 5.47 -17.18
C LEU A 119 24.64 4.78 -16.04
N ILE A 120 23.98 4.49 -14.92
CA ILE A 120 24.67 4.04 -13.69
C ILE A 120 24.63 2.52 -13.53
N LEU A 121 23.55 1.83 -13.95
CA LEU A 121 23.41 0.42 -13.70
C LEU A 121 24.32 -0.42 -14.61
N ASP A 122 25.22 -1.19 -13.98
CA ASP A 122 26.01 -2.20 -14.66
C ASP A 122 25.25 -3.55 -14.68
N SER A 123 25.13 -4.15 -15.87
CA SER A 123 24.45 -5.44 -16.05
C SER A 123 25.12 -6.57 -15.25
N LYS A 124 26.46 -6.53 -15.10
CA LYS A 124 27.21 -7.55 -14.36
C LYS A 124 26.96 -7.46 -12.84
N ARG A 125 26.76 -6.25 -12.30
CA ARG A 125 26.54 -6.02 -10.87
C ARG A 125 25.05 -6.13 -10.48
N SER A 126 24.14 -5.97 -11.42
CA SER A 126 22.69 -6.02 -11.16
C SER A 126 22.18 -7.43 -10.89
N GLY A 127 22.92 -8.46 -11.26
CA GLY A 127 22.54 -9.88 -11.09
C GLY A 127 21.35 -10.28 -11.98
N GLY A 128 21.02 -11.59 -11.96
CA GLY A 128 19.96 -12.17 -12.78
C GLY A 128 20.41 -12.48 -14.22
N GLY A 129 19.73 -13.38 -14.88
CA GLY A 129 20.04 -13.79 -16.24
C GLY A 129 21.06 -14.92 -16.36
N ASP A 130 21.50 -15.51 -15.26
CA ASP A 130 22.44 -16.63 -15.26
C ASP A 130 21.79 -17.99 -15.54
N GLY A 131 20.82 -18.00 -16.46
CA GLY A 131 20.37 -19.26 -17.09
C GLY A 131 20.00 -20.41 -16.16
N THR A 132 19.48 -20.14 -14.96
CA THR A 132 18.83 -21.20 -14.21
C THR A 132 17.63 -21.67 -15.02
N ASN A 133 17.62 -22.96 -15.35
CA ASN A 133 16.50 -23.64 -16.07
C ASN A 133 15.18 -23.62 -15.25
N ASP A 134 15.00 -22.61 -14.43
CA ASP A 134 13.80 -22.41 -13.62
C ASP A 134 12.67 -21.92 -14.49
N HIS A 135 11.71 -22.76 -14.71
CA HIS A 135 10.47 -22.41 -15.41
C HIS A 135 9.66 -21.39 -14.57
N PHE A 136 9.26 -20.30 -15.21
CA PHE A 136 8.35 -19.34 -14.59
C PHE A 136 6.95 -19.95 -14.48
N ASP A 137 6.37 -19.89 -13.29
CA ASP A 137 5.02 -20.36 -13.03
C ASP A 137 3.96 -19.38 -13.57
N TRP A 138 3.66 -19.52 -14.87
CA TRP A 138 2.64 -18.70 -15.53
C TRP A 138 1.24 -18.96 -15.02
N LEU A 139 0.92 -20.20 -14.64
CA LEU A 139 -0.40 -20.55 -14.12
C LEU A 139 -0.61 -19.95 -12.72
N GLY A 140 0.33 -20.13 -11.80
CA GLY A 140 0.27 -19.49 -10.49
C GLY A 140 0.19 -17.96 -10.58
N ALA A 141 0.99 -17.34 -11.46
CA ALA A 141 0.94 -15.90 -11.69
C ALA A 141 -0.43 -15.41 -12.22
N THR A 142 -1.02 -16.16 -13.16
CA THR A 142 -2.32 -15.80 -13.75
C THR A 142 -3.44 -15.94 -12.73
N PHE A 143 -3.49 -17.05 -11.98
CA PHE A 143 -4.53 -17.26 -10.97
C PHE A 143 -4.39 -16.33 -9.77
N SER A 144 -3.16 -16.00 -9.33
CA SER A 144 -2.95 -14.99 -8.29
C SER A 144 -3.41 -13.61 -8.74
N ALA A 145 -3.14 -13.23 -9.99
CA ALA A 145 -3.62 -11.98 -10.57
C ALA A 145 -5.15 -11.96 -10.70
N ALA A 146 -5.76 -13.03 -11.20
CA ALA A 146 -7.22 -13.18 -11.31
C ALA A 146 -7.90 -13.07 -9.94
N THR A 147 -7.34 -13.71 -8.91
CA THR A 147 -7.81 -13.65 -7.52
C THR A 147 -7.85 -12.22 -7.00
N LEU A 148 -6.76 -11.48 -7.18
CA LEU A 148 -6.69 -10.10 -6.68
C LEU A 148 -7.58 -9.16 -7.49
N ILE A 149 -7.54 -9.24 -8.82
CA ILE A 149 -8.33 -8.38 -9.71
C ILE A 149 -9.82 -8.58 -9.44
N SER A 150 -10.28 -9.83 -9.35
CA SER A 150 -11.71 -10.13 -9.10
C SER A 150 -12.16 -9.66 -7.71
N LEU A 151 -11.33 -9.83 -6.66
CA LEU A 151 -11.62 -9.29 -5.33
C LEU A 151 -11.75 -7.77 -5.36
N LEU A 152 -10.76 -7.08 -5.96
CA LEU A 152 -10.73 -5.62 -5.99
C LEU A 152 -11.87 -5.04 -6.81
N LEU A 153 -12.19 -5.67 -7.96
CA LEU A 153 -13.34 -5.27 -8.77
C LEU A 153 -14.65 -5.50 -8.03
N ALA A 154 -14.85 -6.66 -7.41
CA ALA A 154 -16.05 -6.94 -6.63
C ALA A 154 -16.26 -5.93 -5.50
N MET A 155 -15.19 -5.61 -4.75
CA MET A 155 -15.23 -4.60 -3.69
C MET A 155 -15.55 -3.20 -4.22
N THR A 156 -14.95 -2.79 -5.34
CA THR A 156 -15.17 -1.47 -5.94
C THR A 156 -16.57 -1.35 -6.57
N LEU A 157 -17.02 -2.40 -7.26
CA LEU A 157 -18.34 -2.40 -7.89
C LEU A 157 -19.48 -2.54 -6.89
N GLY A 158 -19.24 -3.16 -5.72
CA GLY A 158 -20.22 -3.32 -4.65
C GLY A 158 -20.76 -1.97 -4.14
N SER A 159 -19.89 -0.98 -3.98
CA SER A 159 -20.30 0.37 -3.57
C SER A 159 -21.06 1.13 -4.66
N ARG A 160 -20.86 0.80 -5.95
CA ARG A 160 -21.46 1.49 -7.10
C ARG A 160 -22.77 0.85 -7.56
N TYR A 161 -22.82 -0.48 -7.67
CA TYR A 161 -23.96 -1.21 -8.24
C TYR A 161 -24.79 -1.96 -7.19
N GLY A 162 -24.39 -1.89 -5.91
CA GLY A 162 -25.00 -2.64 -4.82
C GLY A 162 -24.35 -4.02 -4.64
N TRP A 163 -24.30 -4.47 -3.39
CA TRP A 163 -23.66 -5.73 -3.01
C TRP A 163 -24.39 -6.97 -3.54
N ASP A 164 -25.70 -6.84 -3.85
CA ASP A 164 -26.56 -7.90 -4.39
C ASP A 164 -26.54 -7.98 -5.92
N SER A 165 -25.77 -7.14 -6.60
CA SER A 165 -25.70 -7.12 -8.05
C SER A 165 -25.00 -8.39 -8.59
N LEU A 166 -25.47 -8.89 -9.73
CA LEU A 166 -24.91 -10.07 -10.38
C LEU A 166 -23.41 -9.90 -10.67
N SER A 167 -22.97 -8.70 -11.03
CA SER A 167 -21.55 -8.39 -11.29
C SER A 167 -20.68 -8.53 -10.04
N VAL A 168 -21.19 -8.17 -8.86
CA VAL A 168 -20.47 -8.31 -7.59
C VAL A 168 -20.45 -9.77 -7.15
N ILE A 169 -21.59 -10.46 -7.22
CA ILE A 169 -21.68 -11.90 -6.86
C ILE A 169 -20.77 -12.72 -7.77
N THR A 170 -20.79 -12.49 -9.09
CA THR A 170 -19.88 -13.19 -10.02
C THR A 170 -18.42 -12.84 -9.77
N GLY A 171 -18.10 -11.58 -9.42
CA GLY A 171 -16.76 -11.15 -9.01
C GLY A 171 -16.24 -11.94 -7.80
N PHE A 172 -17.06 -12.08 -6.75
CA PHE A 172 -16.70 -12.91 -5.59
C PHE A 172 -16.63 -14.40 -5.93
N GLY A 173 -17.49 -14.91 -6.82
CA GLY A 173 -17.40 -16.29 -7.33
C GLY A 173 -16.07 -16.55 -8.04
N ILE A 174 -15.65 -15.67 -8.94
CA ILE A 174 -14.36 -15.75 -9.63
C ILE A 174 -13.19 -15.65 -8.63
N PHE A 175 -13.29 -14.76 -7.63
CA PHE A 175 -12.31 -14.66 -6.56
C PHE A 175 -12.13 -15.98 -5.82
N LEU A 176 -13.21 -16.60 -5.35
CA LEU A 176 -13.14 -17.85 -4.60
C LEU A 176 -12.62 -19.00 -5.46
N ALA A 177 -13.07 -19.10 -6.72
CA ALA A 177 -12.63 -20.13 -7.65
C ALA A 177 -11.13 -19.98 -8.00
N SER A 178 -10.70 -18.77 -8.34
CA SER A 178 -9.30 -18.52 -8.69
C SER A 178 -8.37 -18.63 -7.48
N ALA A 179 -8.80 -18.21 -6.28
CA ALA A 179 -8.04 -18.39 -5.04
C ALA A 179 -7.90 -19.88 -4.67
N GLY A 180 -8.98 -20.65 -4.76
CA GLY A 180 -8.96 -22.10 -4.53
C GLY A 180 -8.02 -22.82 -5.49
N PHE A 181 -8.10 -22.48 -6.80
CA PHE A 181 -7.22 -23.05 -7.81
C PHE A 181 -5.75 -22.63 -7.57
N PHE A 182 -5.49 -21.36 -7.24
CA PHE A 182 -4.14 -20.86 -6.92
C PHE A 182 -3.53 -21.64 -5.75
N ILE A 183 -4.27 -21.78 -4.65
CA ILE A 183 -3.79 -22.53 -3.48
C ILE A 183 -3.51 -23.99 -3.83
N TRP A 184 -4.43 -24.63 -4.56
CA TRP A 184 -4.24 -26.00 -4.99
C TRP A 184 -3.01 -26.16 -5.88
N TRP A 185 -2.82 -25.28 -6.88
CA TRP A 185 -1.70 -25.26 -7.80
C TRP A 185 -0.35 -25.07 -7.09
N GLU A 186 -0.25 -24.07 -6.22
CA GLU A 186 0.97 -23.77 -5.46
C GLU A 186 1.40 -24.89 -4.50
N LEU A 187 0.44 -25.71 -4.04
CA LEU A 187 0.75 -26.90 -3.23
C LEU A 187 1.23 -28.07 -4.07
N TYR A 188 0.87 -28.11 -5.35
CA TYR A 188 1.14 -29.24 -6.26
C TYR A 188 2.41 -29.04 -7.10
N VAL A 189 2.70 -27.81 -7.54
CA VAL A 189 3.81 -27.51 -8.44
C VAL A 189 5.17 -27.65 -7.73
N GLU A 190 6.19 -28.18 -8.44
CA GLU A 190 7.54 -28.40 -7.88
C GLU A 190 8.28 -27.10 -7.58
N SER A 191 8.04 -26.06 -8.36
CA SER A 191 8.67 -24.74 -8.25
C SER A 191 7.65 -23.64 -8.01
N PRO A 192 6.98 -23.60 -6.84
CA PRO A 192 5.90 -22.66 -6.56
C PRO A 192 6.40 -21.21 -6.57
N MET A 193 5.51 -20.29 -7.00
CA MET A 193 5.78 -18.85 -6.94
C MET A 193 5.83 -18.36 -5.48
N LEU A 194 4.99 -18.96 -4.62
CA LEU A 194 4.95 -18.72 -3.19
C LEU A 194 4.90 -20.06 -2.44
N ASN A 195 5.90 -20.34 -1.62
CA ASN A 195 5.88 -21.54 -0.81
C ASN A 195 4.83 -21.43 0.31
N LEU A 196 3.62 -21.94 0.06
CA LEU A 196 2.51 -21.90 1.02
C LEU A 196 2.78 -22.68 2.31
N ARG A 197 3.78 -23.58 2.34
CA ARG A 197 4.19 -24.29 3.56
C ARG A 197 4.75 -23.33 4.63
N LEU A 198 5.18 -22.13 4.26
CA LEU A 198 5.58 -21.09 5.21
C LEU A 198 4.44 -20.65 6.14
N PHE A 199 3.19 -20.75 5.69
CA PHE A 199 2.02 -20.49 6.53
C PHE A 199 1.83 -21.53 7.66
N GLY A 200 2.52 -22.66 7.60
CA GLY A 200 2.61 -23.59 8.72
C GLY A 200 3.41 -23.02 9.92
N SER A 201 4.23 -21.99 9.70
CA SER A 201 4.83 -21.22 10.78
C SER A 201 3.83 -20.21 11.33
N SER A 202 3.48 -20.32 12.60
CA SER A 202 2.57 -19.38 13.27
C SER A 202 3.06 -17.94 13.16
N LEU A 203 4.39 -17.72 13.30
CA LEU A 203 4.97 -16.38 13.20
C LEU A 203 4.83 -15.78 11.80
N PHE A 204 5.02 -16.58 10.74
CA PHE A 204 4.83 -16.13 9.37
C PHE A 204 3.36 -15.79 9.10
N ALA A 205 2.45 -16.72 9.41
CA ALA A 205 1.03 -16.56 9.15
C ALA A 205 0.43 -15.36 9.90
N THR A 206 0.72 -15.22 11.19
CA THR A 206 0.24 -14.10 12.01
C THR A 206 0.89 -12.78 11.63
N GLY A 207 2.18 -12.77 11.25
CA GLY A 207 2.88 -11.58 10.76
C GLY A 207 2.30 -11.05 9.44
N VAL A 208 1.99 -11.95 8.49
CA VAL A 208 1.33 -11.61 7.22
C VAL A 208 -0.09 -11.10 7.47
N LEU A 209 -0.88 -11.78 8.32
CA LEU A 209 -2.23 -11.35 8.68
C LEU A 209 -2.21 -9.98 9.38
N ALA A 210 -1.33 -9.78 10.35
CA ALA A 210 -1.17 -8.51 11.05
C ALA A 210 -0.76 -7.39 10.07
N SER A 211 0.12 -7.67 9.12
CA SER A 211 0.49 -6.74 8.06
C SER A 211 -0.74 -6.33 7.23
N TRP A 212 -1.52 -7.28 6.75
CA TRP A 212 -2.71 -7.02 5.95
C TRP A 212 -3.75 -6.18 6.70
N LEU A 213 -4.08 -6.58 7.93
CA LEU A 213 -5.01 -5.86 8.80
C LEU A 213 -4.51 -4.45 9.16
N SER A 214 -3.20 -4.27 9.34
CA SER A 214 -2.63 -2.95 9.61
C SER A 214 -2.86 -1.98 8.45
N PHE A 215 -2.75 -2.45 7.20
CA PHE A 215 -3.03 -1.61 6.03
C PHE A 215 -4.53 -1.33 5.87
N LEU A 216 -5.41 -2.30 6.16
CA LEU A 216 -6.85 -2.08 6.21
C LEU A 216 -7.21 -0.98 7.22
N GLY A 217 -6.60 -1.00 8.40
CA GLY A 217 -6.92 -0.05 9.47
C GLY A 217 -6.27 1.31 9.32
N THR A 218 -5.14 1.44 8.62
CA THR A 218 -4.39 2.71 8.59
C THR A 218 -4.50 3.48 7.28
N GLN A 219 -4.76 2.80 6.17
CA GLN A 219 -4.84 3.42 4.86
C GLN A 219 -6.07 4.34 4.66
N PRO A 220 -7.24 4.04 5.22
CA PRO A 220 -8.40 4.93 5.14
C PRO A 220 -8.13 6.36 5.59
N VAL A 221 -7.31 6.56 6.62
CA VAL A 221 -6.92 7.88 7.11
C VAL A 221 -6.27 8.70 6.00
N ARG A 222 -5.29 8.10 5.28
CA ARG A 222 -4.56 8.78 4.20
C ARG A 222 -5.45 9.11 3.01
N PHE A 223 -6.49 8.32 2.77
CA PHE A 223 -7.42 8.52 1.67
C PHE A 223 -8.52 9.52 2.01
N LEU A 224 -9.15 9.39 3.17
CA LEU A 224 -10.37 10.14 3.51
C LEU A 224 -10.09 11.49 4.19
N ILE A 225 -9.01 11.64 4.95
CA ILE A 225 -8.68 12.92 5.62
C ILE A 225 -8.50 14.07 4.63
N PRO A 226 -7.85 13.92 3.46
CA PRO A 226 -7.80 14.99 2.46
C PRO A 226 -9.19 15.49 2.03
N PHE A 227 -10.18 14.58 1.87
CA PHE A 227 -11.55 14.98 1.55
C PHE A 227 -12.18 15.80 2.69
N TYR A 228 -11.98 15.37 3.94
CA TYR A 228 -12.46 16.12 5.10
C TYR A 228 -11.82 17.52 5.18
N LEU A 229 -10.50 17.61 5.00
CA LEU A 229 -9.79 18.89 5.02
C LEU A 229 -10.24 19.82 3.88
N GLN A 230 -10.49 19.26 2.69
CA GLN A 230 -10.86 20.04 1.50
C GLN A 230 -12.32 20.49 1.55
N PHE A 231 -13.24 19.56 1.78
CA PHE A 231 -14.67 19.81 1.59
C PHE A 231 -15.39 20.20 2.88
N VAL A 232 -14.96 19.71 4.06
CA VAL A 232 -15.56 20.07 5.35
C VAL A 232 -14.92 21.31 5.93
N LEU A 233 -13.57 21.37 5.93
CA LEU A 233 -12.84 22.51 6.50
C LEU A 233 -12.44 23.59 5.46
N GLY A 234 -12.65 23.36 4.17
CA GLY A 234 -12.43 24.34 3.10
C GLY A 234 -10.96 24.68 2.80
N PHE A 235 -10.00 23.80 3.19
CA PHE A 235 -8.60 24.04 2.88
C PHE A 235 -8.26 23.80 1.43
N SER A 236 -7.36 24.63 0.88
CA SER A 236 -6.81 24.41 -0.48
C SER A 236 -5.92 23.17 -0.54
N PRO A 237 -5.75 22.54 -1.70
CA PRO A 237 -4.89 21.39 -1.90
C PRO A 237 -3.44 21.60 -1.42
N SER A 238 -2.90 22.79 -1.61
CA SER A 238 -1.56 23.15 -1.12
C SER A 238 -1.48 23.16 0.41
N MET A 239 -2.50 23.72 1.08
CA MET A 239 -2.56 23.74 2.54
C MET A 239 -2.72 22.33 3.11
N ILE A 240 -3.54 21.48 2.47
CA ILE A 240 -3.69 20.07 2.84
C ILE A 240 -2.34 19.34 2.74
N GLY A 241 -1.59 19.58 1.67
CA GLY A 241 -0.23 19.07 1.53
C GLY A 241 0.64 19.38 2.74
N TRP A 242 0.66 20.64 3.19
CA TRP A 242 1.42 21.08 4.36
C TRP A 242 0.91 20.50 5.68
N ILE A 243 -0.41 20.35 5.85
CA ILE A 243 -1.02 19.74 7.04
C ILE A 243 -0.59 18.27 7.21
N ILE A 244 -0.38 17.55 6.10
CA ILE A 244 0.02 16.14 6.13
C ILE A 244 1.53 15.94 6.41
N VAL A 245 2.39 16.91 6.07
CA VAL A 245 3.85 16.82 6.22
C VAL A 245 4.32 16.43 7.63
N PRO A 246 3.80 16.98 8.74
CA PRO A 246 4.25 16.60 10.09
C PRO A 246 4.05 15.10 10.37
N SER A 247 2.93 14.53 9.95
CA SER A 247 2.66 13.08 10.13
C SER A 247 3.62 12.23 9.30
N ALA A 248 3.89 12.62 8.04
CA ALA A 248 4.85 11.93 7.18
C ALA A 248 6.27 11.99 7.75
N PHE A 249 6.68 13.14 8.31
CA PHE A 249 7.98 13.31 8.97
C PHE A 249 8.12 12.38 10.19
N CYS A 250 7.08 12.26 11.02
CA CYS A 250 7.08 11.31 12.14
C CYS A 250 7.30 9.86 11.68
N MET A 251 6.77 9.45 10.52
CA MET A 251 7.00 8.12 9.96
C MET A 251 8.48 7.91 9.58
N VAL A 252 9.14 8.94 8.99
CA VAL A 252 10.55 8.88 8.59
C VAL A 252 11.46 8.66 9.81
N VAL A 253 11.09 9.22 10.97
CA VAL A 253 11.83 9.06 12.23
C VAL A 253 11.46 7.74 12.92
N ALA A 254 10.17 7.44 13.06
CA ALA A 254 9.69 6.28 13.80
C ALA A 254 10.17 4.95 13.19
N GLY A 255 10.23 4.84 11.85
CA GLY A 255 10.65 3.63 11.16
C GLY A 255 12.06 3.16 11.51
N PRO A 256 13.12 3.95 11.25
CA PRO A 256 14.50 3.58 11.58
C PRO A 256 14.75 3.41 13.08
N VAL A 257 14.12 4.22 13.93
CA VAL A 257 14.23 4.10 15.39
C VAL A 257 13.63 2.77 15.86
N SER A 258 12.41 2.46 15.41
CA SER A 258 11.75 1.20 15.74
C SER A 258 12.52 -0.01 15.21
N GLY A 259 13.02 0.03 13.97
CA GLY A 259 13.82 -1.06 13.41
C GLY A 259 15.03 -1.40 14.30
N ARG A 260 15.83 -0.38 14.65
CA ARG A 260 17.01 -0.58 15.53
C ARG A 260 16.65 -1.07 16.93
N LEU A 261 15.58 -0.54 17.51
CA LEU A 261 15.15 -0.92 18.85
C LEU A 261 14.51 -2.32 18.85
N SER A 262 13.81 -2.71 17.80
CA SER A 262 13.22 -4.04 17.66
C SER A 262 14.28 -5.14 17.54
N ASP A 263 15.43 -4.85 16.92
CA ASP A 263 16.59 -5.76 16.87
C ASP A 263 17.17 -6.00 18.26
N LYS A 264 17.15 -4.98 19.14
CA LYS A 264 17.70 -5.06 20.50
C LYS A 264 16.73 -5.64 21.53
N TYR A 265 15.46 -5.22 21.49
CA TYR A 265 14.45 -5.56 22.52
C TYR A 265 13.43 -6.60 22.07
N GLY A 266 13.53 -7.07 20.81
CA GLY A 266 12.61 -8.01 20.19
C GLY A 266 11.44 -7.32 19.50
N TRP A 267 11.05 -7.86 18.34
CA TRP A 267 10.02 -7.31 17.45
C TRP A 267 8.61 -7.27 18.04
N ARG A 268 8.31 -8.17 19.01
CA ARG A 268 6.94 -8.35 19.55
C ARG A 268 6.40 -7.10 20.22
N ILE A 269 7.23 -6.42 21.02
CA ILE A 269 6.84 -5.20 21.74
C ILE A 269 6.50 -4.08 20.75
N PHE A 270 7.28 -3.96 19.67
CA PHE A 270 7.11 -2.93 18.65
C PHE A 270 5.91 -3.22 17.74
N ASN A 271 5.65 -4.50 17.42
CA ASN A 271 4.48 -4.88 16.64
C ASN A 271 3.18 -4.58 17.40
N VAL A 272 3.09 -5.05 18.64
CA VAL A 272 1.88 -4.84 19.45
C VAL A 272 1.75 -3.37 19.84
N GLY A 273 2.81 -2.78 20.42
CA GLY A 273 2.81 -1.38 20.84
C GLY A 273 2.54 -0.41 19.69
N GLY A 274 3.13 -0.67 18.52
CA GLY A 274 2.89 0.13 17.31
C GLY A 274 1.42 0.13 16.89
N MET A 275 0.77 -1.02 16.87
CA MET A 275 -0.65 -1.11 16.52
C MET A 275 -1.57 -0.49 17.59
N LEU A 276 -1.23 -0.61 18.87
CA LEU A 276 -1.98 0.06 19.94
C LEU A 276 -1.86 1.59 19.85
N VAL A 277 -0.66 2.11 19.58
CA VAL A 277 -0.45 3.56 19.34
C VAL A 277 -1.22 4.02 18.09
N ALA A 278 -1.23 3.23 17.01
CA ALA A 278 -2.02 3.54 15.82
C ALA A 278 -3.52 3.57 16.14
N ALA A 279 -4.02 2.63 16.95
CA ALA A 279 -5.41 2.62 17.40
C ALA A 279 -5.77 3.85 18.26
N ILE A 280 -4.85 4.32 19.12
CA ILE A 280 -5.04 5.57 19.87
C ILE A 280 -5.14 6.76 18.93
N GLY A 281 -4.29 6.85 17.90
CA GLY A 281 -4.39 7.89 16.88
C GLY A 281 -5.72 7.90 16.15
N LEU A 282 -6.24 6.72 15.79
CA LEU A 282 -7.57 6.56 15.20
C LEU A 282 -8.68 6.97 16.18
N LEU A 283 -8.55 6.64 17.46
CA LEU A 283 -9.52 7.04 18.50
C LEU A 283 -9.57 8.56 18.68
N ILE A 284 -8.44 9.26 18.53
CA ILE A 284 -8.42 10.72 18.49
C ILE A 284 -9.17 11.22 17.26
N LEU A 285 -8.95 10.60 16.07
CA LEU A 285 -9.63 10.98 14.84
C LEU A 285 -11.15 10.74 14.84
N VAL A 286 -11.67 9.85 15.68
CA VAL A 286 -13.13 9.67 15.84
C VAL A 286 -13.80 10.96 16.33
N ASN A 287 -13.09 11.85 17.03
CA ASN A 287 -13.64 13.08 17.59
C ASN A 287 -13.64 14.27 16.61
N ILE A 288 -13.38 14.06 15.31
CA ILE A 288 -13.53 15.11 14.30
C ILE A 288 -15.01 15.50 14.18
N ASP A 289 -15.27 16.78 13.96
CA ASP A 289 -16.60 17.33 13.73
C ASP A 289 -16.59 18.29 12.53
N THR A 290 -17.72 18.94 12.25
CA THR A 290 -17.84 19.94 11.18
C THR A 290 -17.30 21.32 11.58
N LYS A 291 -16.86 21.49 12.84
CA LYS A 291 -16.28 22.71 13.37
C LYS A 291 -14.76 22.52 13.47
N GLU A 292 -13.97 23.50 13.12
CA GLU A 292 -12.52 23.59 13.10
C GLU A 292 -11.71 22.58 13.95
N SER A 293 -11.68 21.32 13.54
CA SER A 293 -11.00 20.23 14.26
C SER A 293 -9.58 19.96 13.76
N ILE A 294 -8.89 20.97 13.19
CA ILE A 294 -7.55 20.77 12.60
C ILE A 294 -6.54 20.18 13.60
N MET A 295 -6.60 20.58 14.88
CA MET A 295 -5.68 20.06 15.90
C MET A 295 -5.93 18.58 16.18
N ILE A 296 -7.21 18.14 16.19
CA ILE A 296 -7.59 16.72 16.34
C ILE A 296 -7.06 15.90 15.15
N VAL A 297 -7.20 16.44 13.93
CA VAL A 297 -6.67 15.80 12.72
C VAL A 297 -5.15 15.67 12.78
N LEU A 298 -4.43 16.76 13.11
CA LEU A 298 -2.98 16.75 13.18
C LEU A 298 -2.45 15.76 14.23
N VAL A 299 -2.96 15.85 15.46
CA VAL A 299 -2.53 14.96 16.55
C VAL A 299 -2.89 13.52 16.26
N GLY A 300 -4.13 13.27 15.80
CA GLY A 300 -4.58 11.93 15.45
C GLY A 300 -3.74 11.29 14.33
N MET A 301 -3.45 12.03 13.26
CA MET A 301 -2.59 11.57 12.17
C MET A 301 -1.15 11.31 12.62
N ILE A 302 -0.57 12.19 13.44
CA ILE A 302 0.80 12.03 13.96
C ILE A 302 0.87 10.76 14.81
N VAL A 303 -0.03 10.61 15.80
CA VAL A 303 -0.04 9.44 16.68
C VAL A 303 -0.27 8.14 15.88
N GLN A 304 -1.24 8.13 14.97
CA GLN A 304 -1.52 6.98 14.11
C GLN A 304 -0.30 6.60 13.25
N THR A 305 0.39 7.61 12.69
CA THR A 305 1.55 7.39 11.82
C THR A 305 2.78 6.94 12.60
N ILE A 306 3.02 7.43 13.82
CA ILE A 306 4.06 6.92 14.71
C ILE A 306 3.81 5.44 15.00
N GLY A 307 2.57 5.07 15.33
CA GLY A 307 2.19 3.68 15.55
C GLY A 307 2.48 2.79 14.35
N SER A 308 2.02 3.16 13.17
CA SER A 308 2.25 2.42 11.92
C SER A 308 3.73 2.34 11.57
N GLY A 309 4.47 3.45 11.69
CA GLY A 309 5.91 3.53 11.44
C GLY A 309 6.72 2.66 12.40
N THR A 310 6.21 2.46 13.61
CA THR A 310 6.80 1.54 14.60
C THR A 310 6.53 0.08 14.26
N PHE A 311 5.35 -0.24 13.77
CA PHE A 311 4.92 -1.60 13.44
C PHE A 311 5.63 -2.16 12.20
N TRP A 312 5.67 -1.44 11.09
CA TRP A 312 6.04 -2.03 9.80
C TRP A 312 7.47 -2.58 9.71
N PRO A 313 8.53 -1.89 10.17
CA PRO A 313 9.88 -2.46 10.12
C PRO A 313 10.04 -3.69 11.00
N SER A 314 9.49 -3.66 12.21
CA SER A 314 9.57 -4.78 13.15
C SER A 314 8.76 -5.99 12.70
N ASN A 315 7.60 -5.79 12.08
CA ASN A 315 6.80 -6.88 11.52
C ASN A 315 7.47 -7.52 10.29
N ASN A 316 8.05 -6.72 9.39
CA ASN A 316 8.83 -7.25 8.27
C ASN A 316 10.03 -8.05 8.75
N SER A 317 10.75 -7.58 9.78
CA SER A 317 11.87 -8.31 10.39
C SER A 317 11.39 -9.65 10.97
N SER A 318 10.24 -9.68 11.64
CA SER A 318 9.66 -10.92 12.19
C SER A 318 9.29 -11.93 11.11
N ILE A 319 8.68 -11.50 10.00
CA ILE A 319 8.33 -12.33 8.84
C ILE A 319 9.61 -12.93 8.22
N LEU A 320 10.63 -12.11 8.01
CA LEU A 320 11.88 -12.52 7.36
C LEU A 320 12.71 -13.44 8.26
N SER A 321 12.56 -13.40 9.59
CA SER A 321 13.32 -14.23 10.54
C SER A 321 13.07 -15.72 10.41
N VAL A 322 11.93 -16.13 9.83
CA VAL A 322 11.55 -17.55 9.64
C VAL A 322 11.73 -18.03 8.20
N VAL A 323 12.35 -17.21 7.35
CA VAL A 323 12.53 -17.49 5.93
C VAL A 323 14.02 -17.58 5.59
N SER A 324 14.39 -18.49 4.69
CA SER A 324 15.78 -18.60 4.22
C SER A 324 16.19 -17.34 3.43
N PRO A 325 17.45 -16.90 3.52
CA PRO A 325 17.96 -15.74 2.78
C PRO A 325 17.74 -15.83 1.26
N ALA A 326 17.78 -17.03 0.69
CA ALA A 326 17.53 -17.28 -0.72
C ALA A 326 16.11 -16.88 -1.16
N SER A 327 15.14 -16.90 -0.23
CA SER A 327 13.72 -16.61 -0.50
C SER A 327 13.33 -15.15 -0.19
N TYR A 328 14.25 -14.31 0.30
CA TYR A 328 13.91 -12.94 0.73
C TYR A 328 13.28 -12.10 -0.39
N GLY A 329 13.74 -12.23 -1.63
CA GLY A 329 13.17 -11.51 -2.78
C GLY A 329 11.71 -11.88 -3.05
N VAL A 330 11.40 -13.17 -3.00
CA VAL A 330 10.04 -13.69 -3.18
C VAL A 330 9.13 -13.18 -2.05
N ILE A 331 9.59 -13.29 -0.80
CA ILE A 331 8.81 -12.84 0.36
C ILE A 331 8.64 -11.31 0.39
N ALA A 332 9.64 -10.54 -0.01
CA ALA A 332 9.51 -9.10 -0.17
C ALA A 332 8.46 -8.72 -1.23
N SER A 333 8.41 -9.45 -2.36
CA SER A 333 7.38 -9.28 -3.38
C SER A 333 5.99 -9.65 -2.86
N PHE A 334 5.89 -10.75 -2.11
CA PHE A 334 4.64 -11.19 -1.49
C PHE A 334 4.15 -10.19 -0.43
N THR A 335 5.01 -9.70 0.46
CA THR A 335 4.63 -8.68 1.46
C THR A 335 4.20 -7.37 0.80
N ASN A 336 4.79 -6.99 -0.33
CA ASN A 336 4.29 -5.87 -1.15
C ASN A 336 2.89 -6.13 -1.71
N LEU A 337 2.60 -7.36 -2.15
CA LEU A 337 1.29 -7.76 -2.61
C LEU A 337 0.25 -7.67 -1.48
N VAL A 338 0.58 -8.19 -0.30
CA VAL A 338 -0.23 -8.11 0.92
C VAL A 338 -0.53 -6.65 1.28
N ARG A 339 0.48 -5.80 1.24
CA ARG A 339 0.34 -4.36 1.47
C ARG A 339 -0.62 -3.71 0.47
N ASN A 340 -0.41 -3.93 -0.82
CA ASN A 340 -1.21 -3.29 -1.86
C ASN A 340 -2.66 -3.78 -1.84
N SER A 341 -2.90 -5.08 -1.61
CA SER A 341 -4.25 -5.61 -1.44
C SER A 341 -4.94 -5.03 -0.19
N GLY A 342 -4.23 -4.95 0.95
CA GLY A 342 -4.74 -4.32 2.16
C GLY A 342 -5.09 -2.84 1.96
N ASN A 343 -4.24 -2.09 1.23
CA ASN A 343 -4.52 -0.69 0.90
C ASN A 343 -5.81 -0.52 0.08
N VAL A 344 -5.96 -1.29 -1.00
CA VAL A 344 -7.13 -1.14 -1.89
C VAL A 344 -8.40 -1.63 -1.22
N VAL A 345 -8.36 -2.78 -0.53
CA VAL A 345 -9.51 -3.28 0.24
C VAL A 345 -9.88 -2.30 1.36
N GLY A 346 -8.89 -1.73 2.06
CA GLY A 346 -9.12 -0.72 3.10
C GLY A 346 -9.82 0.53 2.56
N ILE A 347 -9.41 1.03 1.40
CA ILE A 347 -10.09 2.16 0.73
C ILE A 347 -11.51 1.77 0.32
N ALA A 348 -11.72 0.59 -0.27
CA ALA A 348 -13.03 0.14 -0.71
C ALA A 348 -14.01 -0.02 0.47
N VAL A 349 -13.57 -0.67 1.56
CA VAL A 349 -14.36 -0.84 2.79
C VAL A 349 -14.69 0.50 3.41
N SER A 350 -13.72 1.40 3.52
CA SER A 350 -13.93 2.72 4.11
C SER A 350 -14.88 3.57 3.27
N THR A 351 -14.75 3.54 1.95
CA THR A 351 -15.69 4.24 1.05
C THR A 351 -17.10 3.68 1.19
N ALA A 352 -17.25 2.35 1.27
CA ALA A 352 -18.55 1.71 1.46
C ALA A 352 -19.21 2.11 2.80
N ILE A 353 -18.43 2.21 3.88
CA ILE A 353 -18.95 2.65 5.19
C ILE A 353 -19.40 4.11 5.13
N VAL A 354 -18.58 4.99 4.55
CA VAL A 354 -18.91 6.42 4.42
C VAL A 354 -20.17 6.59 3.58
N THR A 355 -20.20 6.04 2.37
CA THR A 355 -21.34 6.19 1.45
C THR A 355 -22.60 5.49 1.98
N GLY A 356 -22.47 4.33 2.62
CA GLY A 356 -23.57 3.65 3.29
C GLY A 356 -24.15 4.46 4.45
N THR A 357 -23.29 5.11 5.25
CA THR A 357 -23.74 6.02 6.33
C THR A 357 -24.47 7.24 5.75
N MET A 358 -23.94 7.87 4.70
CA MET A 358 -24.61 8.97 4.02
C MET A 358 -25.99 8.55 3.49
N GLY A 359 -26.08 7.37 2.85
CA GLY A 359 -27.34 6.81 2.36
C GLY A 359 -28.35 6.53 3.48
N SER A 360 -27.94 5.99 4.62
CA SER A 360 -28.79 5.73 5.77
C SER A 360 -29.34 7.01 6.42
N LEU A 361 -28.65 8.13 6.25
CA LEU A 361 -29.05 9.46 6.71
C LEU A 361 -29.88 10.23 5.66
N GLY A 362 -30.26 9.58 4.54
CA GLY A 362 -31.12 10.16 3.51
C GLY A 362 -30.37 11.05 2.48
N HIS A 363 -29.04 10.96 2.41
CA HIS A 363 -28.23 11.72 1.46
C HIS A 363 -27.70 10.82 0.33
N PRO A 364 -27.30 11.40 -0.84
CA PRO A 364 -26.75 10.62 -1.93
C PRO A 364 -25.53 9.80 -1.48
N PRO A 365 -25.49 8.46 -1.72
CA PRO A 365 -24.43 7.57 -1.24
C PRO A 365 -23.19 7.61 -2.14
N THR A 366 -22.70 8.81 -2.44
CA THR A 366 -21.53 9.01 -3.32
C THR A 366 -20.61 10.08 -2.75
N LEU A 367 -19.30 9.89 -2.90
CA LEU A 367 -18.31 10.89 -2.48
C LEU A 367 -18.36 12.16 -3.35
N SER A 368 -18.86 12.08 -4.58
CA SER A 368 -19.05 13.26 -5.45
C SER A 368 -20.08 14.24 -4.90
N ALA A 369 -21.08 13.76 -4.14
CA ALA A 369 -22.07 14.61 -3.50
C ALA A 369 -21.46 15.63 -2.52
N ILE A 370 -20.29 15.32 -1.96
CA ILE A 370 -19.57 16.21 -1.04
C ILE A 370 -19.01 17.43 -1.78
N ASN A 371 -18.59 17.23 -3.03
CA ASN A 371 -18.00 18.28 -3.86
C ASN A 371 -19.05 19.32 -4.32
N GLU A 372 -20.30 18.88 -4.45
CA GLU A 372 -21.42 19.73 -4.86
C GLU A 372 -22.18 20.30 -3.66
N ALA A 373 -21.83 19.87 -2.44
CA ALA A 373 -22.55 20.22 -1.23
C ALA A 373 -22.24 21.65 -0.80
N SER A 374 -23.21 22.54 -1.01
CA SER A 374 -23.29 23.83 -0.31
C SER A 374 -23.91 23.70 1.09
N ASP A 375 -24.41 22.52 1.43
CA ASP A 375 -25.29 22.31 2.59
C ASP A 375 -24.58 21.53 3.71
N GLY A 376 -24.62 22.11 4.92
CA GLY A 376 -24.09 21.51 6.15
C GLY A 376 -24.55 20.08 6.46
N PRO A 377 -25.80 19.66 6.16
CA PRO A 377 -26.28 18.28 6.43
C PRO A 377 -25.50 17.19 5.71
N ILE A 378 -25.11 17.37 4.44
CA ILE A 378 -24.33 16.38 3.68
C ILE A 378 -22.92 16.25 4.27
N LEU A 379 -22.27 17.39 4.61
CA LEU A 379 -20.96 17.41 5.22
C LEU A 379 -20.96 16.76 6.61
N ASN A 380 -22.05 16.94 7.36
CA ASN A 380 -22.25 16.27 8.64
C ASN A 380 -22.40 14.75 8.47
N ALA A 381 -23.24 14.31 7.50
CA ALA A 381 -23.40 12.88 7.19
C ALA A 381 -22.09 12.22 6.76
N PHE A 382 -21.28 12.92 5.96
CA PHE A 382 -19.93 12.48 5.59
C PHE A 382 -19.02 12.36 6.83
N THR A 383 -19.03 13.37 7.73
CA THR A 383 -18.22 13.36 8.95
C THR A 383 -18.60 12.20 9.87
N ILE A 384 -19.90 11.91 10.04
CA ILE A 384 -20.38 10.71 10.76
C ILE A 384 -19.88 9.43 10.08
N GLY A 385 -19.91 9.38 8.74
CA GLY A 385 -19.36 8.26 7.97
C GLY A 385 -17.86 8.05 8.20
N LEU A 386 -17.09 9.13 8.33
CA LEU A 386 -15.67 9.08 8.71
C LEU A 386 -15.47 8.52 10.12
N GLN A 387 -16.24 9.00 11.08
CA GLN A 387 -16.18 8.50 12.47
C GLN A 387 -16.46 6.99 12.51
N ASN A 388 -17.52 6.51 11.83
CA ASN A 388 -17.85 5.09 11.73
C ASN A 388 -16.71 4.29 11.07
N THR A 389 -16.08 4.84 10.03
CA THR A 389 -14.93 4.23 9.39
C THR A 389 -13.76 4.09 10.36
N PHE A 390 -13.45 5.11 11.16
CA PHE A 390 -12.35 5.05 12.12
C PHE A 390 -12.63 4.05 13.25
N TYR A 391 -13.86 3.87 13.70
CA TYR A 391 -14.20 2.78 14.63
C TYR A 391 -13.89 1.39 14.05
N VAL A 392 -14.25 1.15 12.78
CA VAL A 392 -13.92 -0.11 12.11
C VAL A 392 -12.39 -0.27 11.93
N CYS A 393 -11.69 0.81 11.59
CA CYS A 393 -10.22 0.83 11.48
C CYS A 393 -9.53 0.52 12.83
N ILE A 394 -10.07 1.00 13.95
CA ILE A 394 -9.63 0.63 15.30
C ILE A 394 -9.77 -0.89 15.50
N GLY A 395 -10.90 -1.47 15.10
CA GLY A 395 -11.10 -2.92 15.15
C GLY A 395 -10.01 -3.68 14.40
N PHE A 396 -9.70 -3.29 13.16
CA PHE A 396 -8.65 -3.93 12.36
C PHE A 396 -7.27 -3.79 13.00
N THR A 397 -6.91 -2.62 13.52
CA THR A 397 -5.61 -2.39 14.17
C THR A 397 -5.48 -3.17 15.48
N LEU A 398 -6.55 -3.31 16.26
CA LEU A 398 -6.56 -4.13 17.48
C LEU A 398 -6.43 -5.63 17.14
N ILE A 399 -7.11 -6.12 16.10
CA ILE A 399 -6.95 -7.51 15.64
C ILE A 399 -5.52 -7.73 15.13
N ALA A 400 -4.90 -6.77 14.44
CA ALA A 400 -3.49 -6.84 14.04
C ALA A 400 -2.55 -6.92 15.25
N ALA A 401 -2.82 -6.15 16.31
CA ALA A 401 -2.08 -6.23 17.56
C ALA A 401 -2.22 -7.61 18.23
N LEU A 402 -3.43 -8.16 18.30
CA LEU A 402 -3.70 -9.50 18.82
C LEU A 402 -3.02 -10.58 17.99
N ALA A 403 -3.07 -10.53 16.66
CA ALA A 403 -2.37 -11.45 15.78
C ALA A 403 -0.85 -11.44 16.06
N SER A 404 -0.28 -10.24 16.28
CA SER A 404 1.14 -10.07 16.64
C SER A 404 1.50 -10.65 18.02
N LEU A 405 0.54 -10.72 18.95
CA LEU A 405 0.73 -11.37 20.26
C LEU A 405 0.81 -12.90 20.14
N ILE A 406 -0.04 -13.48 19.27
CA ILE A 406 -0.17 -14.94 19.12
C ILE A 406 1.04 -15.53 18.38
N GLY A 407 1.66 -14.77 17.47
CA GLY A 407 2.82 -15.22 16.71
C GLY A 407 3.96 -15.66 17.64
N THR A 408 4.18 -16.95 17.75
CA THR A 408 5.29 -17.53 18.52
C THR A 408 6.33 -18.13 17.58
N SER A 409 7.59 -17.73 17.73
CA SER A 409 8.69 -18.52 17.20
C SER A 409 8.80 -19.78 18.06
N LYS A 410 8.55 -20.95 17.50
CA LYS A 410 9.07 -22.18 18.11
C LYS A 410 10.59 -22.06 18.04
N LYS A 411 11.21 -21.74 19.18
CA LYS A 411 12.65 -22.00 19.34
C LYS A 411 12.80 -23.53 19.24
N ASN A 412 13.33 -23.99 18.12
CA ASN A 412 14.02 -25.29 18.09
C ASN A 412 15.41 -25.12 18.66
#